data_538f79b8ea7dd02f09aadce16cbc5fc2
#
_entry.id   538f79b8ea7dd02f09aadce16cbc5fc2
#
_cell.length_a   1.000
_cell.length_b   1.000
_cell.length_c   1.000
_cell.angle_alpha   90.00
_cell.angle_beta   90.00
_cell.angle_gamma   90.00
#
_symmetry.space_group_name_H-M   'P 1'
#
loop_
_entity.id
_entity.type
_entity.pdbx_description
1 polymer ?
#
loop_
_entity_poly.entity_id
_entity_poly.type
_entity_poly.pdbx_seq_one_letter_code
_entity_poly.pdbx_strand_id
1 'polypeptide(L)'
;MRRAWKAVSRRVRELRMIARGLVSRDHTILVHIIPMRRCNLACEYCNEFDDHSKPVPLDTMRQRLDHLAGLGTNVITISGGEPLLHPDLDDIIAYVRKRGMIAGMITNGYLLTADRIKRLNRAGLDHLQISIDNVMPDEVSKKSLKVLDKKLQLLAEHADFHVNINSVVGGGIRHPKDALAVGRRALELGFTSTVGIIHDGEGQLQPLQQEEREVYTTMRSMEKSSYARINGFQDNIAHGKENNWRCRAGSRYLYICEDGLVHYCSQQRGYPGKPLLSYTRDDVRREYRTAKSCAPRCTVACVHQVSTIDFWRGRQDLQSHVQDQQPQGLVQLR
;
A
#
# COMPACT_ATOMS: atom_id res chain seq x y z
N MET A 1 -25.52 -1.96 -15.14
CA MET A 1 -26.06 -2.46 -13.87
C MET A 1 -25.01 -3.18 -12.99
N ARG A 2 -24.28 -4.18 -13.48
CA ARG A 2 -23.31 -4.98 -12.67
C ARG A 2 -22.19 -4.16 -12.03
N ARG A 3 -21.55 -3.22 -12.76
CA ARG A 3 -20.50 -2.32 -12.21
C ARG A 3 -21.04 -1.42 -11.09
N ALA A 4 -22.22 -0.83 -11.27
CA ALA A 4 -22.84 0.02 -10.26
C ALA A 4 -23.14 -0.75 -8.97
N TRP A 5 -23.70 -1.96 -9.06
CA TRP A 5 -23.94 -2.81 -7.91
C TRP A 5 -22.65 -3.19 -7.15
N LYS A 6 -21.59 -3.55 -7.87
CA LYS A 6 -20.29 -3.83 -7.26
C LYS A 6 -19.71 -2.61 -6.54
N ALA A 7 -19.85 -1.41 -7.13
CA ALA A 7 -19.40 -0.16 -6.51
C ALA A 7 -20.17 0.13 -5.21
N VAL A 8 -21.49 -0.03 -5.20
CA VAL A 8 -22.32 0.14 -3.98
C VAL A 8 -21.91 -0.89 -2.90
N SER A 9 -21.80 -2.16 -3.27
CA SER A 9 -21.42 -3.23 -2.35
C SER A 9 -20.01 -2.98 -1.74
N ARG A 10 -19.04 -2.50 -2.54
CA ARG A 10 -17.73 -2.11 -2.07
C ARG A 10 -17.84 -0.95 -1.06
N ARG A 11 -18.59 0.11 -1.39
CA ARG A 11 -18.80 1.26 -0.51
C ARG A 11 -19.38 0.87 0.86
N VAL A 12 -20.34 -0.04 0.87
CA VAL A 12 -20.92 -0.55 2.12
C VAL A 12 -19.85 -1.26 2.98
N ARG A 13 -18.97 -2.05 2.35
CA ARG A 13 -17.87 -2.71 3.09
C ARG A 13 -16.85 -1.71 3.64
N GLU A 14 -16.51 -0.68 2.87
CA GLU A 14 -15.62 0.41 3.31
C GLU A 14 -16.21 1.16 4.51
N LEU A 15 -17.49 1.49 4.46
CA LEU A 15 -18.19 2.15 5.57
C LEU A 15 -18.24 1.27 6.82
N ARG A 16 -18.49 -0.04 6.68
CA ARG A 16 -18.43 -0.99 7.80
C ARG A 16 -17.03 -1.08 8.40
N MET A 17 -15.98 -1.09 7.57
CA MET A 17 -14.58 -1.06 8.01
C MET A 17 -14.31 0.20 8.83
N ILE A 18 -14.69 1.38 8.35
CA ILE A 18 -14.51 2.66 9.04
C ILE A 18 -15.26 2.64 10.38
N ALA A 19 -16.54 2.28 10.38
CA ALA A 19 -17.36 2.21 11.59
C ALA A 19 -16.74 1.27 12.63
N ARG A 20 -16.31 0.07 12.22
CA ARG A 20 -15.64 -0.88 13.10
C ARG A 20 -14.32 -0.33 13.63
N GLY A 21 -13.52 0.33 12.79
CA GLY A 21 -12.26 0.97 13.18
C GLY A 21 -12.48 2.04 14.24
N LEU A 22 -13.54 2.84 14.10
CA LEU A 22 -13.90 3.87 15.06
C LEU A 22 -14.39 3.30 16.39
N VAL A 23 -15.09 2.18 16.40
CA VAL A 23 -15.65 1.56 17.62
C VAL A 23 -14.60 0.75 18.37
N SER A 24 -13.79 -0.04 17.69
CA SER A 24 -12.85 -0.99 18.31
C SER A 24 -11.40 -0.72 17.88
N ARG A 25 -10.46 -0.85 18.83
CA ARG A 25 -9.01 -0.79 18.60
C ARG A 25 -8.31 -2.15 18.62
N ASP A 26 -9.02 -3.22 18.91
CA ASP A 26 -8.46 -4.55 19.19
C ASP A 26 -8.46 -5.46 17.95
N HIS A 27 -8.36 -4.88 16.76
CA HIS A 27 -8.30 -5.64 15.51
C HIS A 27 -7.41 -4.93 14.47
N THR A 28 -6.93 -5.70 13.52
CA THR A 28 -6.16 -5.21 12.38
C THR A 28 -7.12 -4.65 11.32
N ILE A 29 -6.77 -3.51 10.70
CA ILE A 29 -7.58 -2.91 9.64
C ILE A 29 -7.06 -3.32 8.28
N LEU A 30 -5.78 -3.08 8.01
CA LEU A 30 -5.14 -3.29 6.72
C LEU A 30 -3.91 -4.18 6.87
N VAL A 31 -3.82 -5.17 6.00
CA VAL A 31 -2.63 -6.02 5.88
C VAL A 31 -2.11 -5.94 4.45
N HIS A 32 -0.84 -5.63 4.30
CA HIS A 32 -0.12 -5.95 3.08
C HIS A 32 0.45 -7.36 3.21
N ILE A 33 0.16 -8.21 2.23
CA ILE A 33 0.65 -9.58 2.19
C ILE A 33 1.44 -9.81 0.90
N ILE A 34 2.62 -10.41 1.07
CA ILE A 34 3.57 -10.69 0.00
C ILE A 34 3.52 -12.19 -0.31
N PRO A 35 2.79 -12.63 -1.32
CA PRO A 35 2.74 -14.04 -1.67
C PRO A 35 3.96 -14.50 -2.48
N MET A 36 4.77 -13.56 -2.97
CA MET A 36 5.98 -13.82 -3.74
C MET A 36 6.79 -12.53 -3.90
N ARG A 37 8.13 -12.61 -3.81
CA ARG A 37 9.01 -11.47 -4.07
C ARG A 37 9.49 -11.38 -5.51
N ARG A 38 9.37 -12.46 -6.28
CA ARG A 38 9.75 -12.43 -7.69
C ARG A 38 8.98 -11.33 -8.43
N CYS A 39 9.73 -10.55 -9.24
CA CYS A 39 9.19 -9.51 -10.10
C CYS A 39 9.72 -9.67 -11.53
N ASN A 40 8.97 -9.19 -12.51
CA ASN A 40 9.40 -9.08 -13.91
C ASN A 40 10.10 -7.74 -14.21
N LEU A 41 10.27 -6.88 -13.21
CA LEU A 41 11.00 -5.60 -13.29
C LEU A 41 12.03 -5.52 -12.17
N ALA A 42 13.14 -4.81 -12.43
CA ALA A 42 14.15 -4.47 -11.45
C ALA A 42 14.27 -2.94 -11.40
N CYS A 43 13.46 -2.28 -10.55
CA CYS A 43 13.54 -0.83 -10.32
C CYS A 43 14.58 -0.56 -9.24
N GLU A 44 15.44 0.45 -9.43
CA GLU A 44 16.57 0.75 -8.55
C GLU A 44 16.18 0.99 -7.09
N TYR A 45 15.09 1.70 -6.86
CA TYR A 45 14.61 2.03 -5.51
C TYR A 45 13.80 0.90 -4.83
N CYS A 46 13.56 -0.24 -5.53
CA CYS A 46 12.68 -1.29 -5.02
C CYS A 46 13.40 -2.25 -4.08
N ASN A 47 12.93 -2.34 -2.84
CA ASN A 47 13.40 -3.29 -1.83
C ASN A 47 12.53 -4.55 -1.70
N GLU A 48 11.53 -4.71 -2.56
CA GLU A 48 10.58 -5.86 -2.57
C GLU A 48 10.92 -6.89 -3.64
N PHE A 49 11.90 -6.64 -4.47
CA PHE A 49 12.22 -7.41 -5.66
C PHE A 49 13.24 -8.51 -5.38
N ASP A 50 12.99 -9.68 -5.91
CA ASP A 50 13.98 -10.69 -6.27
C ASP A 50 13.59 -11.40 -7.58
N ASP A 51 14.47 -12.23 -8.11
CA ASP A 51 14.26 -13.00 -9.35
C ASP A 51 14.19 -14.52 -9.13
N HIS A 52 14.33 -14.98 -7.87
CA HIS A 52 14.49 -16.39 -7.53
C HIS A 52 13.41 -16.96 -6.61
N SER A 53 12.71 -16.15 -5.82
CA SER A 53 11.74 -16.66 -4.85
C SER A 53 10.60 -17.44 -5.52
N LYS A 54 10.13 -18.47 -4.82
CA LYS A 54 8.98 -19.26 -5.24
C LYS A 54 7.70 -18.65 -4.68
N PRO A 55 6.57 -18.80 -5.39
CA PRO A 55 5.28 -18.39 -4.84
C PRO A 55 4.94 -19.19 -3.58
N VAL A 56 4.39 -18.52 -2.59
CA VAL A 56 3.85 -19.17 -1.38
C VAL A 56 2.69 -20.08 -1.80
N PRO A 57 2.67 -21.36 -1.41
CA PRO A 57 1.61 -22.29 -1.81
C PRO A 57 0.22 -21.79 -1.37
N LEU A 58 -0.79 -22.07 -2.19
CA LEU A 58 -2.18 -21.63 -1.97
C LEU A 58 -2.70 -22.04 -0.58
N ASP A 59 -2.44 -23.26 -0.13
CA ASP A 59 -2.93 -23.72 1.18
C ASP A 59 -2.25 -22.98 2.34
N THR A 60 -0.97 -22.64 2.20
CA THR A 60 -0.29 -21.76 3.17
C THR A 60 -0.90 -20.36 3.17
N MET A 61 -1.23 -19.82 1.98
CA MET A 61 -1.93 -18.54 1.88
C MET A 61 -3.32 -18.59 2.53
N ARG A 62 -4.07 -19.67 2.35
CA ARG A 62 -5.37 -19.86 3.00
C ARG A 62 -5.25 -19.87 4.53
N GLN A 63 -4.28 -20.60 5.09
CA GLN A 63 -4.03 -20.62 6.53
C GLN A 63 -3.69 -19.21 7.06
N ARG A 64 -2.83 -18.47 6.36
CA ARG A 64 -2.50 -17.08 6.71
C ARG A 64 -3.74 -16.18 6.68
N LEU A 65 -4.57 -16.29 5.66
CA LEU A 65 -5.79 -15.49 5.50
C LEU A 65 -6.85 -15.85 6.54
N ASP A 66 -6.96 -17.11 6.94
CA ASP A 66 -7.83 -17.55 8.02
C ASP A 66 -7.41 -16.95 9.35
N HIS A 67 -6.13 -16.98 9.64
CA HIS A 67 -5.58 -16.37 10.85
C HIS A 67 -5.82 -14.86 10.89
N LEU A 68 -5.56 -14.16 9.79
CA LEU A 68 -5.82 -12.73 9.65
C LEU A 68 -7.30 -12.38 9.82
N ALA A 69 -8.20 -13.19 9.27
CA ALA A 69 -9.64 -13.04 9.50
C ALA A 69 -9.99 -13.22 10.99
N GLY A 70 -9.35 -14.16 11.70
CA GLY A 70 -9.46 -14.35 13.15
C GLY A 70 -8.98 -13.14 13.97
N LEU A 71 -7.95 -12.44 13.51
CA LEU A 71 -7.49 -11.15 14.07
C LEU A 71 -8.44 -9.99 13.75
N GLY A 72 -9.45 -10.22 12.93
CA GLY A 72 -10.47 -9.24 12.57
C GLY A 72 -10.06 -8.29 11.45
N THR A 73 -9.13 -8.67 10.61
CA THR A 73 -8.66 -7.90 9.46
C THR A 73 -9.81 -7.52 8.52
N ASN A 74 -9.82 -6.27 8.07
CA ASN A 74 -10.84 -5.76 7.17
C ASN A 74 -10.38 -5.75 5.70
N VAL A 75 -9.10 -5.44 5.46
CA VAL A 75 -8.54 -5.25 4.12
C VAL A 75 -7.27 -6.07 3.99
N ILE A 76 -7.16 -6.83 2.92
CA ILE A 76 -5.92 -7.46 2.47
C ILE A 76 -5.50 -6.79 1.16
N THR A 77 -4.30 -6.23 1.13
CA THR A 77 -3.66 -5.74 -0.10
C THR A 77 -2.53 -6.70 -0.48
N ILE A 78 -2.68 -7.35 -1.61
CA ILE A 78 -1.69 -8.25 -2.19
C ILE A 78 -0.64 -7.40 -2.90
N SER A 79 0.62 -7.53 -2.49
CA SER A 79 1.75 -6.77 -3.01
C SER A 79 2.98 -7.67 -3.11
N GLY A 80 4.18 -7.12 -3.13
CA GLY A 80 5.45 -7.85 -3.16
C GLY A 80 6.26 -7.52 -4.40
N GLY A 81 6.86 -8.51 -5.05
CA GLY A 81 7.43 -8.35 -6.39
C GLY A 81 6.32 -7.99 -7.38
N GLU A 82 5.90 -8.94 -8.22
CA GLU A 82 4.74 -8.73 -9.10
C GLU A 82 3.66 -9.80 -8.82
N PRO A 83 2.54 -9.42 -8.19
CA PRO A 83 1.47 -10.38 -7.86
C PRO A 83 0.89 -11.11 -9.07
N LEU A 84 0.85 -10.48 -10.25
CA LEU A 84 0.33 -11.10 -11.48
C LEU A 84 1.15 -12.31 -11.96
N LEU A 85 2.36 -12.52 -11.43
CA LEU A 85 3.17 -13.72 -11.67
C LEU A 85 2.72 -14.92 -10.80
N HIS A 86 1.98 -14.66 -9.72
CA HIS A 86 1.57 -15.77 -8.84
C HIS A 86 0.52 -16.65 -9.53
N PRO A 87 0.75 -17.98 -9.62
CA PRO A 87 -0.15 -18.90 -10.35
C PRO A 87 -1.56 -18.93 -9.78
N ASP A 88 -1.70 -18.89 -8.46
CA ASP A 88 -2.97 -19.00 -7.73
C ASP A 88 -3.56 -17.66 -7.31
N LEU A 89 -3.15 -16.54 -7.94
CA LEU A 89 -3.57 -15.19 -7.53
C LEU A 89 -5.09 -15.02 -7.48
N ASP A 90 -5.80 -15.57 -8.47
CA ASP A 90 -7.26 -15.46 -8.55
C ASP A 90 -7.93 -16.18 -7.38
N ASP A 91 -7.42 -17.35 -6.99
CA ASP A 91 -7.91 -18.14 -5.87
C ASP A 91 -7.61 -17.45 -4.53
N ILE A 92 -6.44 -16.82 -4.39
CA ILE A 92 -6.10 -16.01 -3.22
C ILE A 92 -7.08 -14.84 -3.08
N ILE A 93 -7.35 -14.09 -4.15
CA ILE A 93 -8.31 -12.98 -4.14
C ILE A 93 -9.70 -13.49 -3.77
N ALA A 94 -10.15 -14.58 -4.40
CA ALA A 94 -11.45 -15.17 -4.12
C ALA A 94 -11.55 -15.63 -2.65
N TYR A 95 -10.48 -16.16 -2.09
CA TYR A 95 -10.45 -16.58 -0.70
C TYR A 95 -10.49 -15.39 0.28
N VAL A 96 -9.77 -14.30 0.01
CA VAL A 96 -9.90 -13.04 0.76
C VAL A 96 -11.36 -12.59 0.79
N ARG A 97 -12.03 -12.62 -0.35
CA ARG A 97 -13.45 -12.25 -0.49
C ARG A 97 -14.38 -13.21 0.26
N LYS A 98 -14.12 -14.53 0.18
CA LYS A 98 -14.86 -15.56 0.92
C LYS A 98 -14.79 -15.34 2.44
N ARG A 99 -13.65 -14.86 2.95
CA ARG A 99 -13.47 -14.53 4.38
C ARG A 99 -14.08 -13.18 4.78
N GLY A 100 -14.80 -12.48 3.87
CA GLY A 100 -15.49 -11.21 4.12
C GLY A 100 -14.59 -9.97 4.09
N MET A 101 -13.31 -10.12 3.78
CA MET A 101 -12.36 -9.03 3.70
C MET A 101 -12.43 -8.31 2.34
N ILE A 102 -12.01 -7.05 2.29
CA ILE A 102 -11.81 -6.28 1.08
C ILE A 102 -10.50 -6.72 0.44
N ALA A 103 -10.51 -6.98 -0.87
CA ALA A 103 -9.33 -7.41 -1.63
C ALA A 103 -8.75 -6.24 -2.42
N GLY A 104 -7.54 -5.81 -2.05
CA GLY A 104 -6.72 -4.87 -2.80
C GLY A 104 -5.53 -5.57 -3.46
N MET A 105 -4.97 -4.96 -4.50
CA MET A 105 -3.74 -5.40 -5.14
C MET A 105 -2.93 -4.20 -5.62
N ILE A 106 -1.60 -4.29 -5.50
CA ILE A 106 -0.64 -3.35 -6.08
C ILE A 106 0.15 -4.12 -7.14
N THR A 107 0.26 -3.56 -8.35
CA THR A 107 0.95 -4.19 -9.49
C THR A 107 1.71 -3.16 -10.31
N ASN A 108 2.73 -3.61 -11.03
CA ASN A 108 3.38 -2.81 -12.07
C ASN A 108 2.57 -2.78 -13.38
N GLY A 109 1.53 -3.58 -13.52
CA GLY A 109 0.59 -3.58 -14.64
C GLY A 109 1.08 -4.22 -15.94
N TYR A 110 2.33 -4.63 -16.05
CA TYR A 110 2.91 -5.15 -17.31
C TYR A 110 2.21 -6.40 -17.83
N LEU A 111 1.73 -7.25 -16.94
CA LEU A 111 1.08 -8.52 -17.29
C LEU A 111 -0.45 -8.40 -17.44
N LEU A 112 -1.00 -7.19 -17.41
CA LEU A 112 -2.43 -6.98 -17.62
C LEU A 112 -2.81 -7.23 -19.09
N THR A 113 -3.85 -8.02 -19.27
CA THR A 113 -4.56 -8.28 -20.52
C THR A 113 -6.06 -8.17 -20.26
N ALA A 114 -6.89 -8.06 -21.30
CA ALA A 114 -8.34 -8.07 -21.14
C ALA A 114 -8.84 -9.31 -20.38
N ASP A 115 -8.29 -10.48 -20.68
CA ASP A 115 -8.67 -11.73 -20.01
C ASP A 115 -8.23 -11.74 -18.54
N ARG A 116 -7.02 -11.23 -18.23
CA ARG A 116 -6.55 -11.11 -16.85
C ARG A 116 -7.46 -10.18 -16.05
N ILE A 117 -7.84 -9.04 -16.60
CA ILE A 117 -8.77 -8.09 -15.97
C ILE A 117 -10.14 -8.77 -15.70
N LYS A 118 -10.67 -9.50 -16.67
CA LYS A 118 -11.92 -10.26 -16.49
C LYS A 118 -11.80 -11.35 -15.42
N ARG A 119 -10.65 -12.01 -15.30
CA ARG A 119 -10.38 -12.99 -14.22
C ARG A 119 -10.36 -12.31 -12.85
N LEU A 120 -9.66 -11.19 -12.71
CA LEU A 120 -9.65 -10.38 -11.47
C LEU A 120 -11.06 -9.91 -11.07
N ASN A 121 -11.90 -9.51 -12.04
CA ASN A 121 -13.30 -9.19 -11.80
C ASN A 121 -14.08 -10.39 -11.24
N ARG A 122 -13.87 -11.61 -11.78
CA ARG A 122 -14.53 -12.84 -11.30
C ARG A 122 -14.05 -13.23 -9.91
N ALA A 123 -12.75 -13.11 -9.65
CA ALA A 123 -12.14 -13.37 -8.34
C ALA A 123 -12.65 -12.40 -7.25
N GLY A 124 -13.19 -11.23 -7.66
CA GLY A 124 -13.79 -10.27 -6.73
C GLY A 124 -12.82 -9.22 -6.20
N LEU A 125 -11.80 -8.86 -6.97
CA LEU A 125 -10.92 -7.73 -6.63
C LEU A 125 -11.76 -6.46 -6.41
N ASP A 126 -11.45 -5.71 -5.34
CA ASP A 126 -12.14 -4.46 -5.00
C ASP A 126 -11.31 -3.23 -5.42
N HIS A 127 -10.00 -3.25 -5.22
CA HIS A 127 -9.09 -2.14 -5.51
C HIS A 127 -7.84 -2.61 -6.22
N LEU A 128 -7.45 -1.90 -7.26
CA LEU A 128 -6.18 -2.06 -7.96
C LEU A 128 -5.40 -0.75 -7.91
N GLN A 129 -4.16 -0.82 -7.47
CA GLN A 129 -3.21 0.27 -7.64
C GLN A 129 -2.14 -0.12 -8.65
N ILE A 130 -1.87 0.77 -9.61
CA ILE A 130 -0.74 0.64 -10.53
C ILE A 130 0.25 1.75 -10.24
N SER A 131 1.52 1.39 -10.12
CA SER A 131 2.61 2.35 -9.99
C SER A 131 3.11 2.72 -11.38
N ILE A 132 3.12 4.02 -11.70
CA ILE A 132 3.67 4.57 -12.95
C ILE A 132 4.49 5.80 -12.58
N ASP A 133 5.79 5.74 -12.81
CA ASP A 133 6.71 6.75 -12.31
C ASP A 133 7.09 7.76 -13.40
N ASN A 134 7.23 7.29 -14.66
CA ASN A 134 7.75 8.08 -15.79
C ASN A 134 6.79 8.02 -16.99
N VAL A 135 6.93 8.95 -17.92
CA VAL A 135 6.32 8.86 -19.26
C VAL A 135 7.08 7.84 -20.12
N MET A 136 8.41 7.90 -20.11
CA MET A 136 9.30 6.95 -20.80
C MET A 136 10.05 6.11 -19.77
N PRO A 137 10.38 4.83 -20.04
CA PRO A 137 11.18 4.03 -19.13
C PRO A 137 12.62 4.57 -19.08
N ASP A 138 13.20 4.56 -17.88
CA ASP A 138 14.60 4.91 -17.66
C ASP A 138 15.33 3.84 -16.83
N GLU A 139 16.53 4.15 -16.35
CA GLU A 139 17.33 3.22 -15.55
C GLU A 139 16.76 3.05 -14.14
N VAL A 140 16.22 4.12 -13.55
CA VAL A 140 15.68 4.14 -12.19
C VAL A 140 14.34 3.39 -12.11
N SER A 141 13.46 3.60 -13.10
CA SER A 141 12.17 2.91 -13.17
C SER A 141 11.77 2.51 -14.58
N LYS A 142 11.37 1.26 -14.73
CA LYS A 142 10.78 0.72 -15.97
C LYS A 142 9.27 0.97 -16.06
N LYS A 143 8.61 1.41 -14.98
CA LYS A 143 7.16 1.64 -14.90
C LYS A 143 6.79 2.95 -15.60
N SER A 144 6.48 2.87 -16.89
CA SER A 144 6.25 4.03 -17.74
C SER A 144 4.88 4.06 -18.40
N LEU A 145 4.36 5.27 -18.58
CA LEU A 145 3.07 5.50 -19.24
C LEU A 145 3.08 4.96 -20.68
N LYS A 146 4.17 5.16 -21.43
CA LYS A 146 4.30 4.67 -22.81
C LYS A 146 4.01 3.18 -22.95
N VAL A 147 4.51 2.36 -22.01
CA VAL A 147 4.31 0.92 -22.04
C VAL A 147 2.93 0.53 -21.53
N LEU A 148 2.39 1.28 -20.56
CA LEU A 148 1.18 0.91 -19.84
C LEU A 148 -0.10 1.54 -20.41
N ASP A 149 -0.05 2.58 -21.25
CA ASP A 149 -1.25 3.30 -21.70
C ASP A 149 -2.33 2.39 -22.32
N LYS A 150 -1.94 1.45 -23.21
CA LYS A 150 -2.88 0.48 -23.77
C LYS A 150 -3.52 -0.41 -22.72
N LYS A 151 -2.81 -0.74 -21.65
CA LYS A 151 -3.30 -1.56 -20.53
C LYS A 151 -4.23 -0.76 -19.62
N LEU A 152 -3.97 0.55 -19.47
CA LEU A 152 -4.87 1.47 -18.79
C LEU A 152 -6.20 1.61 -19.55
N GLN A 153 -6.17 1.67 -20.88
CA GLN A 153 -7.39 1.68 -21.71
C GLN A 153 -8.20 0.38 -21.52
N LEU A 154 -7.54 -0.80 -21.50
CA LEU A 154 -8.20 -2.07 -21.20
C LEU A 154 -8.83 -2.10 -19.81
N LEU A 155 -8.18 -1.48 -18.82
CA LEU A 155 -8.76 -1.34 -17.48
C LEU A 155 -9.99 -0.44 -17.48
N ALA A 156 -9.95 0.70 -18.16
CA ALA A 156 -11.09 1.61 -18.29
C ALA A 156 -12.29 0.90 -18.93
N GLU A 157 -12.04 0.04 -19.91
CA GLU A 157 -13.08 -0.71 -20.60
C GLU A 157 -13.63 -1.87 -19.76
N HIS A 158 -12.76 -2.65 -19.12
CA HIS A 158 -13.14 -3.96 -18.59
C HIS A 158 -13.17 -4.07 -17.06
N ALA A 159 -12.51 -3.19 -16.29
CA ALA A 159 -12.44 -3.33 -14.84
C ALA A 159 -13.76 -2.99 -14.15
N ASP A 160 -14.21 -3.87 -13.23
CA ASP A 160 -15.36 -3.65 -12.35
C ASP A 160 -14.92 -3.18 -10.94
N PHE A 161 -13.61 -3.19 -10.66
CA PHE A 161 -12.99 -2.74 -9.42
C PHE A 161 -12.52 -1.28 -9.53
N HIS A 162 -12.20 -0.67 -8.39
CA HIS A 162 -11.62 0.66 -8.36
C HIS A 162 -10.16 0.63 -8.81
N VAL A 163 -9.75 1.57 -9.65
CA VAL A 163 -8.36 1.70 -10.14
C VAL A 163 -7.79 3.02 -9.66
N ASN A 164 -6.60 2.95 -9.05
CA ASN A 164 -5.78 4.09 -8.68
C ASN A 164 -4.43 4.02 -9.40
N ILE A 165 -4.00 5.12 -9.98
CA ILE A 165 -2.65 5.25 -10.52
C ILE A 165 -1.82 6.03 -9.53
N ASN A 166 -0.72 5.45 -9.06
CA ASN A 166 0.18 6.07 -8.13
C ASN A 166 1.50 6.43 -8.82
N SER A 167 1.87 7.70 -8.75
CA SER A 167 3.18 8.20 -9.14
C SER A 167 4.00 8.52 -7.91
N VAL A 168 5.31 8.72 -8.09
CA VAL A 168 6.22 9.05 -7.00
C VAL A 168 7.08 10.26 -7.34
N VAL A 169 7.53 10.95 -6.30
CA VAL A 169 8.53 12.04 -6.38
C VAL A 169 9.58 11.83 -5.29
N GLY A 170 10.76 12.39 -5.46
CA GLY A 170 11.91 12.14 -4.62
C GLY A 170 12.62 10.83 -4.97
N GLY A 171 13.50 10.36 -4.10
CA GLY A 171 14.17 9.06 -4.25
C GLY A 171 15.00 8.90 -5.52
N GLY A 172 15.51 9.99 -6.10
CA GLY A 172 16.31 9.95 -7.33
C GLY A 172 15.50 9.87 -8.63
N ILE A 173 14.18 10.07 -8.59
CA ILE A 173 13.36 10.17 -9.81
C ILE A 173 13.87 11.31 -10.68
N ARG A 174 14.29 10.99 -11.92
CA ARG A 174 14.98 11.92 -12.83
C ARG A 174 14.02 12.94 -13.48
N HIS A 175 12.76 12.56 -13.71
CA HIS A 175 11.77 13.36 -14.42
C HIS A 175 10.50 13.56 -13.57
N PRO A 176 10.56 14.35 -12.48
CA PRO A 176 9.41 14.48 -11.57
C PRO A 176 8.15 15.03 -12.26
N LYS A 177 8.28 15.86 -13.31
CA LYS A 177 7.14 16.38 -14.11
C LYS A 177 6.35 15.29 -14.83
N ASP A 178 6.95 14.13 -15.07
CA ASP A 178 6.25 13.01 -15.71
C ASP A 178 5.04 12.57 -14.88
N ALA A 179 5.10 12.70 -13.55
CA ALA A 179 3.97 12.43 -12.66
C ALA A 179 2.71 13.24 -13.04
N LEU A 180 2.87 14.48 -13.51
CA LEU A 180 1.74 15.32 -13.95
C LEU A 180 1.06 14.77 -15.22
N ALA A 181 1.84 14.26 -16.18
CA ALA A 181 1.31 13.64 -17.38
C ALA A 181 0.59 12.32 -17.04
N VAL A 182 1.19 11.51 -16.18
CA VAL A 182 0.60 10.26 -15.68
C VAL A 182 -0.71 10.54 -14.93
N GLY A 183 -0.72 11.54 -14.04
CA GLY A 183 -1.91 11.93 -13.28
C GLY A 183 -3.05 12.40 -14.17
N ARG A 184 -2.76 13.29 -15.14
CA ARG A 184 -3.76 13.74 -16.13
C ARG A 184 -4.34 12.58 -16.91
N ARG A 185 -3.47 11.67 -17.40
CA ARG A 185 -3.93 10.50 -18.15
C ARG A 185 -4.81 9.57 -17.32
N ALA A 186 -4.48 9.37 -16.05
CA ALA A 186 -5.32 8.60 -15.13
C ALA A 186 -6.72 9.19 -14.99
N LEU A 187 -6.81 10.51 -14.78
CA LEU A 187 -8.09 11.22 -14.64
C LEU A 187 -8.92 11.18 -15.92
N GLU A 188 -8.30 11.34 -17.12
CA GLU A 188 -8.96 11.19 -18.41
C GLU A 188 -9.61 9.82 -18.58
N LEU A 189 -8.99 8.77 -18.06
CA LEU A 189 -9.51 7.41 -18.11
C LEU A 189 -10.52 7.10 -16.98
N GLY A 190 -10.86 8.10 -16.14
CA GLY A 190 -11.81 7.95 -15.03
C GLY A 190 -11.24 7.24 -13.82
N PHE A 191 -9.92 7.17 -13.68
CA PHE A 191 -9.24 6.61 -12.51
C PHE A 191 -8.95 7.68 -11.47
N THR A 192 -8.65 7.25 -10.24
CA THR A 192 -8.03 8.13 -9.25
C THR A 192 -6.51 8.17 -9.48
N SER A 193 -5.88 9.26 -9.06
CA SER A 193 -4.45 9.42 -9.13
C SER A 193 -3.90 9.88 -7.79
N THR A 194 -2.78 9.33 -7.38
CA THR A 194 -2.08 9.71 -6.16
C THR A 194 -0.61 9.92 -6.44
N VAL A 195 0.04 10.71 -5.61
CA VAL A 195 1.49 10.89 -5.62
C VAL A 195 2.05 10.55 -4.24
N GLY A 196 3.14 9.80 -4.21
CA GLY A 196 3.88 9.45 -3.00
C GLY A 196 5.28 10.05 -3.00
N ILE A 197 5.78 10.41 -1.82
CA ILE A 197 7.19 10.75 -1.62
C ILE A 197 7.91 9.46 -1.26
N ILE A 198 9.01 9.15 -1.95
CA ILE A 198 9.78 7.92 -1.72
C ILE A 198 11.19 8.21 -1.20
N HIS A 199 11.78 7.20 -0.60
CA HIS A 199 13.18 7.16 -0.21
C HIS A 199 14.08 6.92 -1.43
N ASP A 200 15.36 7.25 -1.27
CA ASP A 200 16.39 6.86 -2.25
C ASP A 200 16.73 5.35 -2.15
N GLY A 201 17.66 4.89 -2.98
CA GLY A 201 18.12 3.50 -3.03
C GLY A 201 18.72 2.98 -1.72
N GLU A 202 19.23 3.88 -0.87
CA GLU A 202 19.77 3.57 0.45
C GLU A 202 18.71 3.62 1.57
N GLY A 203 17.43 3.86 1.21
CA GLY A 203 16.33 3.96 2.16
C GLY A 203 16.30 5.27 2.95
N GLN A 204 17.01 6.31 2.49
CA GLN A 204 17.05 7.62 3.13
C GLN A 204 16.00 8.55 2.51
N LEU A 205 15.33 9.32 3.36
CA LEU A 205 14.41 10.36 2.91
C LEU A 205 15.20 11.66 2.67
N GLN A 206 15.34 12.01 1.39
CA GLN A 206 15.94 13.29 0.99
C GLN A 206 14.88 14.40 0.95
N PRO A 207 15.24 15.65 1.31
CA PRO A 207 14.36 16.79 1.12
C PRO A 207 14.01 16.96 -0.36
N LEU A 208 12.72 17.16 -0.66
CA LEU A 208 12.30 17.42 -2.03
C LEU A 208 12.92 18.73 -2.55
N GLN A 209 13.40 18.68 -3.79
CA GLN A 209 13.84 19.87 -4.51
C GLN A 209 12.64 20.75 -4.90
N GLN A 210 12.89 21.98 -5.34
CA GLN A 210 11.83 22.92 -5.68
C GLN A 210 10.87 22.33 -6.74
N GLU A 211 11.40 21.79 -7.82
CA GLU A 211 10.60 21.21 -8.90
C GLU A 211 9.73 20.03 -8.42
N GLU A 212 10.30 19.16 -7.58
CA GLU A 212 9.56 18.03 -6.99
C GLU A 212 8.42 18.49 -6.08
N ARG A 213 8.63 19.55 -5.28
CA ARG A 213 7.59 20.16 -4.45
C ARG A 213 6.47 20.79 -5.28
N GLU A 214 6.80 21.45 -6.39
CA GLU A 214 5.83 22.04 -7.31
C GLU A 214 4.97 20.94 -7.96
N VAL A 215 5.61 19.86 -8.42
CA VAL A 215 4.92 18.69 -8.98
C VAL A 215 4.02 18.05 -7.92
N TYR A 216 4.53 17.80 -6.72
CA TYR A 216 3.76 17.24 -5.61
C TYR A 216 2.52 18.09 -5.32
N THR A 217 2.69 19.40 -5.16
CA THR A 217 1.58 20.33 -4.87
C THR A 217 0.55 20.35 -5.99
N THR A 218 0.99 20.35 -7.25
CA THR A 218 0.10 20.32 -8.41
C THR A 218 -0.70 19.02 -8.46
N MET A 219 -0.05 17.87 -8.29
CA MET A 219 -0.71 16.56 -8.24
C MET A 219 -1.76 16.50 -7.12
N ARG A 220 -1.44 17.04 -5.94
CA ARG A 220 -2.37 17.13 -4.80
C ARG A 220 -3.62 17.98 -5.12
N SER A 221 -3.47 19.02 -5.94
CA SER A 221 -4.58 19.89 -6.35
C SER A 221 -5.45 19.29 -7.45
N MET A 222 -4.89 18.42 -8.29
CA MET A 222 -5.61 17.79 -9.41
C MET A 222 -6.67 16.81 -8.93
N GLU A 223 -6.46 16.14 -7.81
CA GLU A 223 -7.36 15.14 -7.31
C GLU A 223 -8.28 15.67 -6.21
N LYS A 224 -9.60 15.61 -6.46
CA LYS A 224 -10.64 16.04 -5.51
C LYS A 224 -11.20 14.87 -4.69
N SER A 225 -10.72 13.63 -4.91
CA SER A 225 -11.24 12.45 -4.22
C SER A 225 -10.92 12.46 -2.72
N SER A 226 -11.73 11.77 -1.94
CA SER A 226 -11.48 11.57 -0.51
C SER A 226 -10.17 10.81 -0.25
N TYR A 227 -9.75 9.98 -1.21
CA TYR A 227 -8.52 9.18 -1.11
C TYR A 227 -7.26 10.07 -1.13
N ALA A 228 -7.21 11.07 -2.01
CA ALA A 228 -6.10 12.02 -2.06
C ALA A 228 -6.01 12.90 -0.79
N ARG A 229 -7.14 13.25 -0.18
CA ARG A 229 -7.18 14.06 1.04
C ARG A 229 -6.53 13.37 2.24
N ILE A 230 -6.58 12.04 2.30
CA ILE A 230 -5.99 11.24 3.40
C ILE A 230 -4.45 11.27 3.35
N ASN A 231 -3.84 11.62 2.22
CA ASN A 231 -2.37 11.74 2.08
C ASN A 231 -1.80 13.09 2.55
N GLY A 232 -2.58 13.96 3.19
CA GLY A 232 -2.14 15.27 3.67
C GLY A 232 -0.93 15.26 4.62
N PHE A 233 -0.61 14.11 5.23
CA PHE A 233 0.59 13.96 6.06
C PHE A 233 1.89 14.14 5.26
N GLN A 234 1.90 13.84 3.97
CA GLN A 234 3.07 14.03 3.11
C GLN A 234 3.33 15.51 2.80
N ASP A 235 2.34 16.40 3.01
CA ASP A 235 2.52 17.83 2.81
C ASP A 235 3.62 18.39 3.75
N ASN A 236 3.67 17.92 5.00
CA ASN A 236 4.74 18.29 5.91
C ASN A 236 6.09 17.77 5.43
N ILE A 237 6.16 16.51 5.01
CA ILE A 237 7.38 15.87 4.53
C ILE A 237 7.91 16.57 3.27
N ALA A 238 7.01 16.92 2.33
CA ALA A 238 7.37 17.68 1.12
C ALA A 238 8.07 19.00 1.43
N HIS A 239 7.77 19.60 2.60
CA HIS A 239 8.39 20.85 3.09
C HIS A 239 9.49 20.62 4.14
N GLY A 240 9.99 19.40 4.29
CA GLY A 240 11.04 19.06 5.26
C GLY A 240 10.58 19.12 6.73
N LYS A 241 9.27 19.14 6.99
CA LYS A 241 8.70 19.19 8.34
C LYS A 241 8.32 17.80 8.83
N GLU A 242 8.47 17.57 10.11
CA GLU A 242 8.04 16.34 10.75
C GLU A 242 6.52 16.31 11.01
N ASN A 243 5.96 15.11 10.99
CA ASN A 243 4.58 14.89 11.39
C ASN A 243 4.50 14.54 12.88
N ASN A 244 3.50 15.08 13.56
CA ASN A 244 3.15 14.69 14.93
C ASN A 244 1.98 13.71 14.90
N TRP A 245 2.29 12.41 14.90
CA TRP A 245 1.29 11.34 14.86
C TRP A 245 1.83 10.05 15.51
N ARG A 246 0.93 9.14 15.81
CA ARG A 246 1.28 7.85 16.39
C ARG A 246 1.10 6.73 15.35
N CYS A 247 2.18 6.11 14.96
CA CYS A 247 2.18 4.97 14.05
C CYS A 247 1.53 3.75 14.70
N ARG A 248 0.56 3.14 14.02
CA ARG A 248 -0.15 1.92 14.46
C ARG A 248 0.29 0.66 13.70
N ALA A 249 1.50 0.67 13.12
CA ALA A 249 2.12 -0.51 12.53
C ALA A 249 2.32 -1.60 13.59
N GLY A 250 2.13 -2.86 13.19
CA GLY A 250 2.08 -4.01 14.11
C GLY A 250 0.69 -4.21 14.76
N SER A 251 -0.22 -3.23 14.63
CA SER A 251 -1.57 -3.30 15.19
C SER A 251 -2.64 -3.10 14.13
N ARG A 252 -2.92 -1.83 13.76
CA ARG A 252 -3.91 -1.49 12.73
C ARG A 252 -3.44 -1.84 11.33
N TYR A 253 -2.14 -1.87 11.14
CA TYR A 253 -1.47 -2.25 9.91
C TYR A 253 -0.49 -3.38 10.19
N LEU A 254 -0.49 -4.42 9.36
CA LEU A 254 0.51 -5.47 9.33
C LEU A 254 1.12 -5.57 7.93
N TYR A 255 2.38 -5.95 7.90
CA TYR A 255 3.11 -6.29 6.69
C TYR A 255 3.60 -7.72 6.81
N ILE A 256 3.12 -8.61 5.95
CA ILE A 256 3.41 -10.05 6.02
C ILE A 256 4.24 -10.44 4.81
N CYS A 257 5.49 -10.82 5.03
CA CYS A 257 6.37 -11.29 3.98
C CYS A 257 6.08 -12.74 3.55
N GLU A 258 6.73 -13.18 2.50
CA GLU A 258 6.64 -14.53 1.95
C GLU A 258 7.06 -15.62 2.96
N ASP A 259 7.98 -15.28 3.87
CA ASP A 259 8.42 -16.15 4.98
C ASP A 259 7.35 -16.33 6.09
N GLY A 260 6.28 -15.55 6.04
CA GLY A 260 5.19 -15.59 7.01
C GLY A 260 5.45 -14.82 8.29
N LEU A 261 6.48 -13.97 8.33
CA LEU A 261 6.73 -13.10 9.47
C LEU A 261 5.89 -11.82 9.39
N VAL A 262 5.46 -11.35 10.56
CA VAL A 262 4.79 -10.06 10.73
C VAL A 262 5.85 -8.98 10.91
N HIS A 263 5.78 -7.95 10.07
CA HIS A 263 6.61 -6.75 10.14
C HIS A 263 5.75 -5.50 10.34
N TYR A 264 6.37 -4.42 10.83
CA TYR A 264 5.67 -3.13 10.96
C TYR A 264 5.25 -2.58 9.60
N CYS A 265 6.17 -2.51 8.65
CA CYS A 265 5.90 -2.05 7.28
C CYS A 265 7.08 -2.45 6.36
N SER A 266 7.00 -2.09 5.08
CA SER A 266 8.07 -2.34 4.11
C SER A 266 9.41 -1.71 4.49
N GLN A 267 9.41 -0.58 5.24
CA GLN A 267 10.60 0.13 5.69
C GLN A 267 11.14 -0.36 7.05
N GLN A 268 10.38 -1.15 7.79
CA GLN A 268 10.73 -1.66 9.11
C GLN A 268 10.54 -3.18 9.16
N ARG A 269 11.20 -3.88 8.25
CA ARG A 269 11.26 -5.34 8.25
C ARG A 269 12.11 -5.85 9.42
N GLY A 270 11.81 -7.06 9.87
CA GLY A 270 12.43 -7.65 11.06
C GLY A 270 11.77 -7.27 12.38
N TYR A 271 10.88 -6.26 12.40
CA TYR A 271 10.16 -5.82 13.58
C TYR A 271 8.64 -5.93 13.36
N PRO A 272 7.89 -6.55 14.26
CA PRO A 272 8.35 -7.33 15.42
C PRO A 272 9.01 -8.66 15.05
N GLY A 273 9.01 -9.09 13.78
CA GLY A 273 9.66 -10.31 13.28
C GLY A 273 9.04 -11.61 13.83
N LYS A 274 7.75 -11.57 14.20
CA LYS A 274 7.06 -12.71 14.79
C LYS A 274 6.30 -13.51 13.74
N PRO A 275 6.31 -14.88 13.78
CA PRO A 275 5.51 -15.66 12.84
C PRO A 275 4.03 -15.32 12.93
N LEU A 276 3.37 -15.15 11.76
CA LEU A 276 1.97 -14.74 11.68
C LEU A 276 1.04 -15.68 12.43
N LEU A 277 1.21 -16.99 12.28
CA LEU A 277 0.30 -17.97 12.92
C LEU A 277 0.39 -17.99 14.44
N SER A 278 1.43 -17.39 15.02
CA SER A 278 1.56 -17.18 16.47
C SER A 278 1.30 -15.72 16.90
N TYR A 279 0.92 -14.84 15.96
CA TYR A 279 0.60 -13.44 16.24
C TYR A 279 -0.83 -13.32 16.77
N THR A 280 -0.98 -12.82 17.98
CA THR A 280 -2.25 -12.84 18.71
C THR A 280 -2.88 -11.45 18.83
N ARG A 281 -4.10 -11.39 19.37
CA ARG A 281 -4.73 -10.11 19.72
C ARG A 281 -3.98 -9.36 20.81
N ASP A 282 -3.25 -10.06 21.68
CA ASP A 282 -2.42 -9.39 22.68
C ASP A 282 -1.20 -8.73 22.04
N ASP A 283 -0.63 -9.33 20.99
CA ASP A 283 0.38 -8.67 20.16
C ASP A 283 -0.20 -7.39 19.51
N VAL A 284 -1.39 -7.48 18.93
CA VAL A 284 -2.10 -6.30 18.37
C VAL A 284 -2.26 -5.19 19.41
N ARG A 285 -2.68 -5.53 20.64
CA ARG A 285 -2.85 -4.56 21.76
C ARG A 285 -1.53 -3.97 22.22
N ARG A 286 -0.48 -4.79 22.32
CA ARG A 286 0.86 -4.34 22.67
C ARG A 286 1.39 -3.36 21.64
N GLU A 287 1.36 -3.75 20.36
CA GLU A 287 1.89 -2.92 19.26
C GLU A 287 1.07 -1.65 19.01
N TYR A 288 -0.19 -1.63 19.42
CA TYR A 288 -0.99 -0.40 19.41
C TYR A 288 -0.37 0.70 20.30
N ARG A 289 0.28 0.31 21.39
CA ARG A 289 0.89 1.21 22.37
C ARG A 289 2.37 1.47 22.09
N THR A 290 3.04 0.60 21.34
CA THR A 290 4.46 0.70 21.04
C THR A 290 4.74 1.93 20.19
N ALA A 291 5.62 2.81 20.64
CA ALA A 291 6.09 3.95 19.86
C ALA A 291 7.03 3.47 18.73
N LYS A 292 6.98 4.16 17.59
CA LYS A 292 7.86 3.91 16.44
C LYS A 292 8.62 5.20 16.15
N SER A 293 9.93 5.20 16.36
CA SER A 293 10.80 6.38 16.24
C SER A 293 10.83 6.99 14.82
N CYS A 294 10.58 6.17 13.80
CA CYS A 294 10.51 6.62 12.41
C CYS A 294 9.20 7.37 12.05
N ALA A 295 8.20 7.38 12.93
CA ALA A 295 6.89 7.95 12.63
C ALA A 295 6.92 9.41 12.15
N PRO A 296 7.72 10.33 12.73
CA PRO A 296 7.70 11.73 12.31
C PRO A 296 8.05 11.95 10.83
N ARG A 297 8.91 11.10 10.26
CA ARG A 297 9.38 11.19 8.86
C ARG A 297 8.90 10.03 7.99
N CYS A 298 7.84 9.34 8.39
CA CYS A 298 7.32 8.19 7.66
C CYS A 298 6.69 8.62 6.33
N THR A 299 7.03 7.92 5.24
CA THR A 299 6.44 8.10 3.90
C THR A 299 5.41 7.03 3.55
N VAL A 300 5.21 6.02 4.40
CA VAL A 300 4.34 4.87 4.13
C VAL A 300 2.87 5.26 4.30
N ALA A 301 2.25 5.67 3.21
CA ALA A 301 0.89 6.22 3.18
C ALA A 301 -0.17 5.28 3.80
N CYS A 302 -0.11 3.99 3.50
CA CYS A 302 -1.09 3.02 3.99
C CYS A 302 -1.06 2.87 5.53
N VAL A 303 0.12 2.94 6.15
CA VAL A 303 0.25 2.93 7.63
C VAL A 303 -0.35 4.19 8.23
N HIS A 304 -0.05 5.34 7.62
CA HIS A 304 -0.58 6.61 8.08
C HIS A 304 -2.11 6.65 7.99
N GLN A 305 -2.67 6.24 6.84
CA GLN A 305 -4.12 6.23 6.60
C GLN A 305 -4.90 5.45 7.66
N VAL A 306 -4.45 4.22 7.99
CA VAL A 306 -5.16 3.42 9.00
C VAL A 306 -4.93 3.94 10.42
N SER A 307 -3.79 4.60 10.67
CA SER A 307 -3.50 5.19 11.98
C SER A 307 -4.34 6.44 12.24
N THR A 308 -4.77 7.17 11.19
CA THR A 308 -5.63 8.37 11.34
C THR A 308 -7.02 8.05 11.91
N ILE A 309 -7.50 6.81 11.75
CA ILE A 309 -8.76 6.35 12.36
C ILE A 309 -8.73 6.50 13.88
N ASP A 310 -7.55 6.44 14.47
CA ASP A 310 -7.34 6.53 15.91
C ASP A 310 -6.89 7.92 16.40
N PHE A 311 -6.81 8.94 15.57
CA PHE A 311 -6.33 10.28 15.96
C PHE A 311 -7.10 10.90 17.13
N TRP A 312 -8.39 10.73 17.15
CA TRP A 312 -9.25 11.26 18.21
C TRP A 312 -9.02 10.58 19.59
N ARG A 313 -8.41 9.36 19.58
CA ARG A 313 -8.06 8.62 20.80
C ARG A 313 -6.71 9.01 21.38
N GLY A 314 -5.85 9.69 20.61
CA GLY A 314 -4.44 9.90 20.94
C GLY A 314 -4.15 11.05 21.88
N ARG A 315 -5.12 11.93 22.18
CA ARG A 315 -4.89 13.05 23.10
C ARG A 315 -4.62 12.62 24.56
N GLN A 316 -5.07 11.45 24.96
CA GLN A 316 -4.84 10.92 26.33
C GLN A 316 -3.59 10.07 26.46
N ASP A 317 -3.07 9.50 25.36
CA ASP A 317 -1.92 8.57 25.37
C ASP A 317 -0.55 9.28 25.19
N LEU A 318 -0.52 10.58 24.91
CA LEU A 318 0.74 11.31 24.64
C LEU A 318 1.56 11.58 25.93
N GLN A 319 1.02 11.35 27.11
CA GLN A 319 1.68 11.68 28.37
C GLN A 319 2.43 10.52 29.06
N SER A 320 2.36 9.30 28.57
CA SER A 320 3.05 8.17 29.16
C SER A 320 3.97 7.46 28.17
N HIS A 321 5.25 7.52 28.40
CA HIS A 321 6.38 6.83 27.77
C HIS A 321 7.18 7.61 26.73
N VAL A 322 7.80 8.71 27.16
CA VAL A 322 9.12 9.12 26.67
C VAL A 322 10.15 8.54 27.66
N GLN A 323 10.42 7.26 27.54
CA GLN A 323 11.62 6.65 28.15
C GLN A 323 12.05 5.44 27.33
N ASP A 324 13.32 5.46 26.94
CA ASP A 324 14.16 4.37 26.47
C ASP A 324 13.75 3.61 25.19
N GLN A 325 14.00 4.20 24.03
CA GLN A 325 14.52 3.43 22.90
C GLN A 325 15.48 4.29 22.08
N GLN A 326 16.73 3.83 21.98
CA GLN A 326 17.74 4.41 21.08
C GLN A 326 17.19 4.47 19.64
N PRO A 327 17.55 5.47 18.83
CA PRO A 327 17.13 5.56 17.45
C PRO A 327 17.65 4.34 16.69
N GLN A 328 16.75 3.41 16.41
CA GLN A 328 17.04 2.32 15.48
C GLN A 328 17.10 2.94 14.09
N GLY A 329 18.27 2.92 13.50
CA GLY A 329 18.48 3.34 12.12
C GLY A 329 17.53 2.58 11.18
N LEU A 330 17.19 3.18 10.05
CA LEU A 330 16.52 2.49 8.95
C LEU A 330 17.31 1.21 8.63
N VAL A 331 16.65 0.07 8.63
CA VAL A 331 17.32 -1.20 8.37
C VAL A 331 17.79 -1.18 6.93
N GLN A 332 19.09 -1.20 6.73
CA GLN A 332 19.70 -1.48 5.42
C GLN A 332 19.31 -2.92 5.05
N LEU A 333 18.40 -3.05 4.11
CA LEU A 333 18.09 -4.32 3.48
C LEU A 333 19.13 -4.55 2.38
N ARG A 334 20.08 -5.47 2.60
CA ARG A 334 20.88 -6.08 1.54
C ARG A 334 20.11 -7.26 0.93
#